data_d33ed3f2337fc530ad15592fe476e4b0
#
_entry.id   d33ed3f2337fc530ad15592fe476e4b0
#
_cell.length_a   1.000
_cell.length_b   1.000
_cell.length_c   1.000
_cell.angle_alpha   90.00
_cell.angle_beta   90.00
_cell.angle_gamma   90.00
#
_symmetry.space_group_name_H-M   'P 1'
#
loop_
_entity.id
_entity.type
_entity.pdbx_description
1 polymer ?
#
loop_
_entity_poly.entity_id
_entity_poly.type
_entity_poly.pdbx_seq_one_letter_code
_entity_poly.pdbx_strand_id
1 'polypeptide(L)'
;MYLFDTNILAELYKLGNNKIDPNVRAWLATINPSDSMISCISLAEIQTGILLKARKDKIQANVLKQWFEQKIIPIYKMRTLPVTAEIALLAAEFHIPNKMDINDAYIAATAKIHGLKLVTRNTKDFKKLRLELINPFE
;
A
#
# COMPACT_ATOMS: atom_id res chain seq x y z
N MET A 1 14.31 -1.03 4.59
CA MET A 1 13.39 -0.46 3.59
C MET A 1 11.98 -0.97 3.84
N TYR A 2 11.00 -0.26 3.32
CA TYR A 2 9.59 -0.46 3.64
C TYR A 2 8.77 -0.70 2.39
N LEU A 3 7.74 -1.55 2.50
CA LEU A 3 6.68 -1.64 1.51
C LEU A 3 5.41 -1.05 2.15
N PHE A 4 4.91 0.03 1.56
CA PHE A 4 3.68 0.68 2.05
C PHE A 4 2.46 -0.02 1.47
N ASP A 5 1.59 -0.51 2.35
CA ASP A 5 0.29 -1.01 1.94
C ASP A 5 -0.59 0.17 1.46
N THR A 6 -1.62 -0.14 0.73
CA THR A 6 -2.52 0.86 0.12
C THR A 6 -3.12 1.80 1.16
N ASN A 7 -3.45 1.30 2.37
CA ASN A 7 -4.01 2.16 3.43
C ASN A 7 -3.01 3.23 3.92
N ILE A 8 -1.70 2.98 3.82
CA ILE A 8 -0.69 4.00 4.14
C ILE A 8 -0.67 5.09 3.06
N LEU A 9 -0.78 4.71 1.78
CA LEU A 9 -0.86 5.68 0.69
C LEU A 9 -2.09 6.57 0.82
N ALA A 10 -3.21 6.01 1.28
CA ALA A 10 -4.42 6.78 1.55
C ALA A 10 -4.19 7.83 2.65
N GLU A 11 -3.35 7.53 3.66
CA GLU A 11 -2.97 8.51 4.68
C GLU A 11 -2.08 9.61 4.10
N LEU A 12 -1.23 9.30 3.13
CA LEU A 12 -0.42 10.33 2.46
C LEU A 12 -1.29 11.35 1.73
N TYR A 13 -2.43 10.94 1.16
CA TYR A 13 -3.40 11.87 0.60
C TYR A 13 -3.88 12.87 1.66
N LYS A 14 -4.15 12.38 2.86
CA LYS A 14 -4.64 13.20 3.97
C LYS A 14 -3.57 14.15 4.53
N LEU A 15 -2.30 13.93 4.24
CA LEU A 15 -1.21 14.79 4.68
C LEU A 15 -1.38 16.22 4.18
N GLY A 16 -1.85 16.38 2.93
CA GLY A 16 -2.05 17.68 2.32
C GLY A 16 -3.18 18.53 2.93
N ASN A 17 -4.11 17.92 3.66
CA ASN A 17 -5.24 18.61 4.28
C ASN A 17 -5.29 18.49 5.81
N ASN A 18 -4.20 18.10 6.43
CA ASN A 18 -4.05 17.92 7.88
C ASN A 18 -5.02 16.92 8.52
N LYS A 19 -5.60 16.02 7.74
CA LYS A 19 -6.50 14.96 8.23
C LYS A 19 -5.80 13.63 8.44
N ILE A 20 -4.49 13.60 8.22
CA ILE A 20 -3.69 12.39 8.44
C ILE A 20 -3.76 11.98 9.92
N ASP A 21 -3.78 10.66 10.14
CA ASP A 21 -3.70 10.11 11.50
C ASP A 21 -2.43 10.63 12.19
N PRO A 22 -2.52 11.17 13.42
CA PRO A 22 -1.35 11.75 14.12
C PRO A 22 -0.23 10.75 14.37
N ASN A 23 -0.56 9.48 14.63
CA ASN A 23 0.44 8.44 14.85
C ASN A 23 1.18 8.11 13.56
N VAL A 24 0.47 8.06 12.45
CA VAL A 24 1.08 7.85 11.13
C VAL A 24 2.00 9.00 10.77
N ARG A 25 1.56 10.23 11.00
CA ARG A 25 2.40 11.41 10.78
C ARG A 25 3.69 11.33 11.60
N ALA A 26 3.58 11.01 12.88
CA ALA A 26 4.74 10.91 13.76
C ALA A 26 5.70 9.82 13.28
N TRP A 27 5.18 8.67 12.87
CA TRP A 27 6.01 7.58 12.36
C TRP A 27 6.72 7.95 11.06
N LEU A 28 6.01 8.60 10.13
CA LEU A 28 6.59 9.04 8.86
C LEU A 28 7.75 10.02 9.07
N ALA A 29 7.71 10.82 10.13
CA ALA A 29 8.77 11.74 10.46
C ALA A 29 10.06 11.03 10.92
N THR A 30 9.99 9.75 11.29
CA THR A 30 11.14 8.97 11.76
C THR A 30 11.88 8.25 10.64
N ILE A 31 11.34 8.21 9.43
CA ILE A 31 11.93 7.48 8.31
C ILE A 31 12.32 8.42 7.17
N ASN A 32 13.18 7.93 6.28
CA ASN A 32 13.46 8.60 5.03
C ASN A 32 12.41 8.14 3.99
N PRO A 33 11.58 9.05 3.43
CA PRO A 33 10.56 8.68 2.45
C PRO A 33 11.10 7.92 1.25
N SER A 34 12.36 8.14 0.86
CA SER A 34 12.98 7.42 -0.25
C SER A 34 13.23 5.94 0.02
N ASP A 35 13.11 5.51 1.29
CA ASP A 35 13.22 4.10 1.66
C ASP A 35 11.91 3.34 1.53
N SER A 36 10.84 4.00 1.08
CA SER A 36 9.53 3.37 0.87
C SER A 36 9.37 2.92 -0.58
N MET A 37 8.75 1.76 -0.74
CA MET A 37 8.38 1.19 -2.04
C MET A 37 6.92 0.80 -1.98
N ILE A 38 6.30 0.59 -3.14
CA ILE A 38 4.91 0.12 -3.23
C ILE A 38 4.81 -1.02 -4.23
N SER A 39 3.76 -1.82 -4.08
CA SER A 39 3.41 -2.83 -5.09
C SER A 39 2.59 -2.19 -6.21
N CYS A 40 2.75 -2.69 -7.42
CA CYS A 40 1.86 -2.33 -8.54
C CYS A 40 0.39 -2.66 -8.22
N ILE A 41 0.14 -3.60 -7.33
CA ILE A 41 -1.22 -3.92 -6.86
C ILE A 41 -1.84 -2.73 -6.12
N SER A 42 -1.06 -1.97 -5.34
CA SER A 42 -1.56 -0.75 -4.68
C SER A 42 -1.99 0.29 -5.70
N LEU A 43 -1.28 0.43 -6.82
CA LEU A 43 -1.70 1.32 -7.90
C LEU A 43 -3.07 0.89 -8.45
N ALA A 44 -3.27 -0.41 -8.66
CA ALA A 44 -4.54 -0.94 -9.14
C ALA A 44 -5.68 -0.68 -8.14
N GLU A 45 -5.43 -0.86 -6.84
CA GLU A 45 -6.42 -0.61 -5.81
C GLU A 45 -6.84 0.87 -5.75
N ILE A 46 -5.86 1.77 -5.82
CA ILE A 46 -6.14 3.21 -5.81
C ILE A 46 -6.92 3.60 -7.06
N GLN A 47 -6.48 3.16 -8.22
CA GLN A 47 -7.15 3.47 -9.49
C GLN A 47 -8.60 2.95 -9.49
N THR A 48 -8.80 1.72 -9.02
CA THR A 48 -10.14 1.14 -8.88
C THR A 48 -11.01 1.99 -7.96
N GLY A 49 -10.46 2.41 -6.81
CA GLY A 49 -11.18 3.27 -5.87
C GLY A 49 -11.59 4.60 -6.49
N ILE A 50 -10.70 5.22 -7.27
CA ILE A 50 -11.00 6.48 -7.97
C ILE A 50 -12.12 6.28 -9.00
N LEU A 51 -12.04 5.22 -9.80
CA LEU A 51 -13.05 4.94 -10.83
C LEU A 51 -14.43 4.65 -10.21
N LEU A 52 -14.46 3.92 -9.10
CA LEU A 52 -15.70 3.68 -8.38
C LEU A 52 -16.26 4.95 -7.76
N LYS A 53 -15.41 5.80 -7.20
CA LYS A 53 -15.82 7.10 -6.64
C LYS A 53 -16.42 8.01 -7.71
N ALA A 54 -15.87 7.97 -8.92
CA ALA A 54 -16.37 8.80 -10.03
C ALA A 54 -17.83 8.49 -10.40
N ARG A 55 -18.31 7.31 -10.09
CA ARG A 55 -19.71 6.92 -10.33
C ARG A 55 -20.69 7.58 -9.38
N LYS A 56 -20.20 8.07 -8.23
CA LYS A 56 -21.02 8.69 -7.19
C LYS A 56 -20.70 10.17 -6.99
N ASP A 57 -19.43 10.56 -7.10
CA ASP A 57 -18.96 11.90 -6.82
C ASP A 57 -17.79 12.21 -7.74
N LYS A 58 -18.11 12.79 -8.90
CA LYS A 58 -17.10 13.11 -9.92
C LYS A 58 -16.12 14.18 -9.46
N ILE A 59 -16.56 15.11 -8.63
CA ILE A 59 -15.71 16.21 -8.15
C ILE A 59 -14.63 15.61 -7.23
N GLN A 60 -15.02 14.83 -6.25
CA GLN A 60 -14.06 14.21 -5.33
C GLN A 60 -13.16 13.21 -6.05
N ALA A 61 -13.70 12.44 -6.99
CA ALA A 61 -12.90 11.51 -7.79
C ALA A 61 -11.83 12.23 -8.57
N ASN A 62 -12.13 13.41 -9.13
CA ASN A 62 -11.16 14.21 -9.87
C ASN A 62 -10.04 14.72 -8.96
N VAL A 63 -10.36 15.13 -7.74
CA VAL A 63 -9.36 15.56 -6.74
C VAL A 63 -8.40 14.40 -6.43
N LEU A 64 -8.95 13.21 -6.17
CA LEU A 64 -8.15 12.00 -5.91
C LEU A 64 -7.29 11.61 -7.12
N LYS A 65 -7.86 11.69 -8.32
CA LYS A 65 -7.13 11.39 -9.57
C LYS A 65 -5.94 12.31 -9.75
N GLN A 66 -6.10 13.62 -9.52
CA GLN A 66 -5.01 14.57 -9.65
C GLN A 66 -3.90 14.29 -8.64
N TRP A 67 -4.25 14.02 -7.38
CA TRP A 67 -3.26 13.63 -6.37
C TRP A 67 -2.50 12.38 -6.80
N PHE A 68 -3.23 11.36 -7.28
CA PHE A 68 -2.63 10.09 -7.69
C PHE A 68 -1.67 10.27 -8.86
N GLU A 69 -2.12 10.94 -9.92
CA GLU A 69 -1.34 11.13 -11.15
C GLU A 69 -0.17 12.11 -10.98
N GLN A 70 -0.32 13.12 -10.13
CA GLN A 70 0.68 14.18 -9.97
C GLN A 70 1.64 13.93 -8.82
N LYS A 71 1.26 13.14 -7.83
CA LYS A 71 2.08 12.88 -6.64
C LYS A 71 2.51 11.43 -6.51
N ILE A 72 1.57 10.51 -6.46
CA ILE A 72 1.90 9.11 -6.16
C ILE A 72 2.65 8.45 -7.33
N ILE A 73 2.10 8.49 -8.53
CA ILE A 73 2.72 7.84 -9.69
C ILE A 73 4.13 8.39 -9.94
N PRO A 74 4.36 9.71 -9.99
CA PRO A 74 5.71 10.24 -10.21
C PRO A 74 6.69 9.92 -9.07
N ILE A 75 6.26 10.05 -7.82
CA ILE A 75 7.13 9.79 -6.65
C ILE A 75 7.58 8.32 -6.63
N TYR A 76 6.67 7.40 -6.93
CA TYR A 76 6.95 5.97 -6.85
C TYR A 76 7.31 5.33 -8.20
N LYS A 77 7.51 6.12 -9.26
CA LYS A 77 7.81 5.59 -10.60
C LYS A 77 8.92 4.55 -10.61
N MET A 78 10.02 4.83 -9.92
CA MET A 78 11.17 3.92 -9.83
C MET A 78 11.13 3.01 -8.60
N ARG A 79 10.09 3.12 -7.80
CA ARG A 79 9.93 2.38 -6.53
C ARG A 79 8.62 1.60 -6.48
N THR A 80 8.01 1.36 -7.62
CA THR A 80 6.86 0.49 -7.78
C THR A 80 7.34 -0.90 -8.18
N LEU A 81 7.05 -1.90 -7.38
CA LEU A 81 7.49 -3.27 -7.61
C LEU A 81 6.42 -4.08 -8.35
N PRO A 82 6.79 -4.76 -9.43
CA PRO A 82 5.84 -5.59 -10.18
C PRO A 82 5.55 -6.90 -9.47
N VAL A 83 4.43 -7.54 -9.83
CA VAL A 83 4.16 -8.92 -9.45
C VAL A 83 4.89 -9.84 -10.43
N THR A 84 5.99 -10.43 -9.97
CA THR A 84 6.76 -11.39 -10.76
C THR A 84 6.15 -12.79 -10.63
N ALA A 85 6.61 -13.73 -11.44
CA ALA A 85 6.20 -15.13 -11.33
C ALA A 85 6.49 -15.68 -9.92
N GLU A 86 7.67 -15.37 -9.38
CA GLU A 86 8.05 -15.81 -8.02
C GLU A 86 7.09 -15.26 -6.97
N ILE A 87 6.74 -13.98 -7.05
CA ILE A 87 5.78 -13.35 -6.15
C ILE A 87 4.40 -13.99 -6.29
N ALA A 88 3.95 -14.24 -7.52
CA ALA A 88 2.63 -14.85 -7.77
C ALA A 88 2.54 -16.26 -7.16
N LEU A 89 3.58 -17.07 -7.30
CA LEU A 89 3.60 -18.42 -6.75
C LEU A 89 3.61 -18.41 -5.22
N LEU A 90 4.37 -17.50 -4.60
CA LEU A 90 4.38 -17.35 -3.15
C LEU A 90 3.03 -16.87 -2.63
N ALA A 91 2.42 -15.90 -3.33
CA ALA A 91 1.10 -15.40 -2.95
C ALA A 91 0.05 -16.51 -2.94
N ALA A 92 0.12 -17.45 -3.89
CA ALA A 92 -0.77 -18.60 -3.93
C ALA A 92 -0.65 -19.45 -2.65
N GLU A 93 0.56 -19.65 -2.15
CA GLU A 93 0.80 -20.43 -0.91
C GLU A 93 0.15 -19.77 0.31
N PHE A 94 0.03 -18.44 0.33
CA PHE A 94 -0.56 -17.72 1.45
C PHE A 94 -2.06 -17.98 1.64
N HIS A 95 -2.73 -18.56 0.64
CA HIS A 95 -4.13 -18.92 0.75
C HIS A 95 -4.38 -20.27 1.46
N ILE A 96 -3.33 -20.96 1.85
CA ILE A 96 -3.42 -22.27 2.48
C ILE A 96 -2.95 -22.16 3.93
N PRO A 97 -3.66 -22.68 4.90
CA PRO A 97 -4.92 -23.42 4.80
C PRO A 97 -6.16 -22.55 4.62
N ASN A 98 -6.06 -21.24 4.89
CA ASN A 98 -7.20 -20.32 4.83
C ASN A 98 -6.97 -19.28 3.75
N LYS A 99 -7.93 -19.15 2.82
CA LYS A 99 -7.88 -18.14 1.78
C LYS A 99 -7.91 -16.75 2.38
N MET A 100 -7.02 -15.88 1.91
CA MET A 100 -6.97 -14.47 2.27
C MET A 100 -7.35 -13.60 1.06
N ASP A 101 -7.44 -12.29 1.26
CA ASP A 101 -7.67 -11.35 0.17
C ASP A 101 -6.56 -11.48 -0.88
N ILE A 102 -6.93 -11.55 -2.16
CA ILE A 102 -5.99 -11.79 -3.25
C ILE A 102 -4.95 -10.69 -3.35
N ASN A 103 -5.36 -9.43 -3.27
CA ASN A 103 -4.43 -8.30 -3.36
C ASN A 103 -3.48 -8.27 -2.17
N ASP A 104 -3.98 -8.55 -0.96
CA ASP A 104 -3.15 -8.62 0.23
C ASP A 104 -2.11 -9.73 0.10
N ALA A 105 -2.46 -10.87 -0.49
CA ALA A 105 -1.51 -11.96 -0.72
C ALA A 105 -0.37 -11.52 -1.66
N TYR A 106 -0.68 -10.80 -2.73
CA TYR A 106 0.34 -10.27 -3.63
C TYR A 106 1.24 -9.23 -2.95
N ILE A 107 0.65 -8.34 -2.17
CA ILE A 107 1.41 -7.32 -1.43
C ILE A 107 2.34 -7.97 -0.42
N ALA A 108 1.83 -8.93 0.35
CA ALA A 108 2.63 -9.67 1.33
C ALA A 108 3.78 -10.43 0.68
N ALA A 109 3.50 -11.12 -0.43
CA ALA A 109 4.53 -11.87 -1.16
C ALA A 109 5.62 -10.93 -1.71
N THR A 110 5.23 -9.76 -2.19
CA THR A 110 6.18 -8.74 -2.65
C THR A 110 7.11 -8.32 -1.52
N ALA A 111 6.56 -8.03 -0.34
CA ALA A 111 7.37 -7.66 0.82
C ALA A 111 8.34 -8.77 1.20
N LYS A 112 7.89 -10.01 1.21
CA LYS A 112 8.72 -11.15 1.61
C LYS A 112 9.86 -11.42 0.62
N ILE A 113 9.57 -11.43 -0.67
CA ILE A 113 10.57 -11.67 -1.72
C ILE A 113 11.66 -10.61 -1.70
N HIS A 114 11.29 -9.35 -1.49
CA HIS A 114 12.23 -8.23 -1.48
C HIS A 114 12.84 -7.94 -0.10
N GLY A 115 12.45 -8.68 0.93
CA GLY A 115 12.98 -8.46 2.28
C GLY A 115 12.58 -7.11 2.88
N LEU A 116 11.38 -6.62 2.56
CA LEU A 116 10.89 -5.33 3.01
C LEU A 116 9.98 -5.47 4.23
N LYS A 117 10.00 -4.46 5.09
CA LYS A 117 9.04 -4.38 6.19
C LYS A 117 7.70 -3.89 5.65
N LEU A 118 6.64 -4.66 5.85
CA LEU A 118 5.31 -4.28 5.40
C LEU A 118 4.69 -3.31 6.40
N VAL A 119 4.41 -2.10 5.94
CA VAL A 119 3.78 -1.06 6.73
C VAL A 119 2.30 -1.05 6.41
N THR A 120 1.47 -1.40 7.39
CA THR A 120 0.04 -1.60 7.17
C THR A 120 -0.75 -1.39 8.46
N ARG A 121 -2.00 -0.97 8.32
CA ARG A 121 -2.97 -0.94 9.41
C ARG A 121 -3.43 -2.36 9.79
N ASN A 122 -3.49 -3.26 8.83
CA ASN A 122 -4.15 -4.57 8.96
C ASN A 122 -3.18 -5.67 9.37
N THR A 123 -2.38 -5.44 10.39
CA THR A 123 -1.36 -6.42 10.82
C THR A 123 -1.94 -7.79 11.15
N LYS A 124 -3.18 -7.85 11.64
CA LYS A 124 -3.85 -9.13 11.96
C LYS A 124 -3.92 -10.06 10.75
N ASP A 125 -4.17 -9.50 9.56
CA ASP A 125 -4.34 -10.29 8.34
C ASP A 125 -3.02 -10.88 7.85
N PHE A 126 -1.89 -10.32 8.28
CA PHE A 126 -0.56 -10.70 7.80
C PHE A 126 0.29 -11.46 8.82
N LYS A 127 -0.14 -11.55 10.08
CA LYS A 127 0.66 -12.16 11.17
C LYS A 127 1.11 -13.59 10.87
N LYS A 128 0.27 -14.38 10.20
CA LYS A 128 0.54 -15.78 9.91
C LYS A 128 1.60 -15.98 8.84
N LEU A 129 1.97 -14.93 8.13
CA LEU A 129 2.84 -15.01 6.95
C LEU A 129 4.32 -14.84 7.28
N ARG A 130 4.66 -14.64 8.54
CA ARG A 130 6.05 -14.49 9.02
C ARG A 130 6.78 -13.35 8.30
N LEU A 131 6.11 -12.20 8.24
CA LEU A 131 6.67 -10.95 7.70
C LEU A 131 7.05 -10.04 8.86
N GLU A 132 8.01 -9.14 8.62
CA GLU A 132 8.18 -7.99 9.48
C GLU A 132 7.06 -7.00 9.19
N LEU A 133 6.27 -6.68 10.22
CA LEU A 133 5.10 -5.82 10.11
C LEU A 133 5.28 -4.57 10.97
N ILE A 134 4.84 -3.43 10.44
CA ILE A 134 4.78 -2.17 11.17
C ILE A 134 3.37 -1.62 11.05
N ASN A 135 2.74 -1.34 12.19
CA ASN A 135 1.46 -0.63 12.20
C ASN A 135 1.70 0.79 12.73
N PRO A 136 1.80 1.79 11.84
CA PRO A 136 2.09 3.16 12.28
C PRO A 136 0.89 3.87 12.90
N PHE A 137 -0.29 3.25 12.89
CA PHE A 137 -1.51 3.79 13.50
C PHE A 137 -1.53 3.58 15.03
N GLU A 138 -0.69 2.72 15.53
CA GLU A 138 -0.58 2.40 16.96
C GLU A 138 0.50 3.20 17.66
#